data_a8571d7b9d586792992138feb30768dc
#
_entry.id   a8571d7b9d586792992138feb30768dc
#
_cell.length_a   1.000
_cell.length_b   1.000
_cell.length_c   1.000
_cell.angle_alpha   90.00
_cell.angle_beta   90.00
_cell.angle_gamma   90.00
#
_symmetry.space_group_name_H-M   'P 1'
#
loop_
_entity.id
_entity.type
_entity.pdbx_description
1 polymer ?
#
loop_
_entity_poly.entity_id
_entity_poly.type
_entity_poly.pdbx_seq_one_letter_code
_entity_poly.pdbx_strand_id
1 'polypeptide(L)'
;MSSQDESVTIIGAGPAGLTAGIFTARAGLETLILRGGEPILRRNAHLENVPGFPVGLSARRFLDLTREQAEQNGCEIRDATVTRVTPAEDGHEVETENETVESEYVICASWADSEYLSHLDDIGLMSRGSKTYIDVDEDGFTGIDGLYAAGRIVGEPHQTVVSAGHGAKVGLSVIHDSDVPFYHDWVAPEGYFTERGREIPPGCEEIDDEERARREAETLELMQQAFEERHPEPPTQHPSVEK
;
A
#
# COMPACT_ATOMS: atom_id res chain seq x y z
N MET A 1 -0.55 -6.71 27.81
CA MET A 1 -0.98 -7.04 26.44
C MET A 1 0.33 -7.11 25.68
N SER A 2 0.68 -8.22 25.03
CA SER A 2 1.90 -8.27 24.23
C SER A 2 1.72 -7.29 23.08
N SER A 3 2.63 -6.32 22.92
CA SER A 3 2.79 -5.59 21.67
C SER A 3 2.93 -6.65 20.57
N GLN A 4 2.12 -6.54 19.56
CA GLN A 4 2.30 -7.35 18.36
C GLN A 4 3.33 -6.55 17.56
N ASP A 5 4.54 -7.06 17.48
CA ASP A 5 5.61 -6.43 16.71
C ASP A 5 5.29 -6.65 15.23
N GLU A 6 5.02 -5.58 14.50
CA GLU A 6 4.74 -5.63 13.07
C GLU A 6 6.04 -5.35 12.29
N SER A 7 6.32 -6.09 11.23
CA SER A 7 7.46 -5.77 10.38
C SER A 7 7.26 -4.43 9.68
N VAL A 8 6.04 -4.19 9.14
CA VAL A 8 5.71 -2.96 8.40
C VAL A 8 4.36 -2.41 8.82
N THR A 9 4.33 -1.17 9.28
CA THR A 9 3.09 -0.42 9.48
C THR A 9 2.91 0.65 8.40
N ILE A 10 1.78 0.62 7.70
CA ILE A 10 1.45 1.56 6.62
C ILE A 10 0.33 2.49 7.09
N ILE A 11 0.56 3.79 7.03
CA ILE A 11 -0.40 4.80 7.46
C ILE A 11 -1.19 5.32 6.26
N GLY A 12 -2.40 4.81 6.09
CA GLY A 12 -3.32 5.18 5.02
C GLY A 12 -3.63 4.06 4.02
N ALA A 13 -4.92 3.80 3.83
CA ALA A 13 -5.47 2.77 2.94
C ALA A 13 -5.94 3.34 1.57
N GLY A 14 -5.19 4.29 1.02
CA GLY A 14 -5.35 4.78 -0.35
C GLY A 14 -4.57 3.91 -1.36
N PRO A 15 -4.58 4.29 -2.66
CA PRO A 15 -3.86 3.53 -3.69
C PRO A 15 -2.38 3.27 -3.38
N ALA A 16 -1.68 4.27 -2.80
CA ALA A 16 -0.27 4.11 -2.44
C ALA A 16 -0.08 3.11 -1.30
N GLY A 17 -0.82 3.28 -0.19
CA GLY A 17 -0.66 2.41 0.99
C GLY A 17 -1.10 0.98 0.73
N LEU A 18 -2.26 0.78 0.08
CA LEU A 18 -2.73 -0.57 -0.27
C LEU A 18 -1.75 -1.28 -1.21
N THR A 19 -1.20 -0.56 -2.20
CA THR A 19 -0.23 -1.18 -3.12
C THR A 19 1.10 -1.48 -2.42
N ALA A 20 1.61 -0.57 -1.58
CA ALA A 20 2.79 -0.86 -0.77
C ALA A 20 2.60 -2.12 0.07
N GLY A 21 1.43 -2.24 0.75
CA GLY A 21 1.08 -3.41 1.56
C GLY A 21 1.03 -4.71 0.76
N ILE A 22 0.46 -4.70 -0.45
CA ILE A 22 0.46 -5.87 -1.32
C ILE A 22 1.91 -6.34 -1.56
N PHE A 23 2.85 -5.44 -1.85
CA PHE A 23 4.24 -5.81 -2.12
C PHE A 23 4.95 -6.32 -0.87
N THR A 24 4.84 -5.62 0.27
CA THR A 24 5.49 -6.02 1.52
C THR A 24 4.99 -7.36 2.04
N ALA A 25 3.66 -7.58 2.04
CA ALA A 25 3.07 -8.84 2.47
C ALA A 25 3.44 -10.01 1.53
N ARG A 26 3.46 -9.80 0.19
CA ARG A 26 3.92 -10.82 -0.77
C ARG A 26 5.39 -11.19 -0.61
N ALA A 27 6.21 -10.30 -0.10
CA ALA A 27 7.59 -10.60 0.26
C ALA A 27 7.73 -11.36 1.58
N GLY A 28 6.65 -11.51 2.35
CA GLY A 28 6.62 -12.24 3.62
C GLY A 28 6.81 -11.36 4.86
N LEU A 29 6.75 -10.04 4.72
CA LEU A 29 6.76 -9.12 5.86
C LEU A 29 5.36 -9.05 6.49
N GLU A 30 5.28 -9.16 7.82
CA GLU A 30 4.04 -8.90 8.56
C GLU A 30 3.65 -7.45 8.35
N THR A 31 2.49 -7.21 7.73
CA THR A 31 2.11 -5.90 7.23
C THR A 31 0.77 -5.46 7.77
N LEU A 32 0.78 -4.38 8.54
CA LEU A 32 -0.40 -3.70 9.06
C LEU A 32 -0.67 -2.41 8.28
N ILE A 33 -1.92 -2.21 7.84
CA ILE A 33 -2.38 -0.96 7.21
C ILE A 33 -3.36 -0.27 8.16
N LEU A 34 -3.02 0.92 8.64
CA LEU A 34 -3.87 1.74 9.50
C LEU A 34 -4.69 2.72 8.67
N ARG A 35 -6.02 2.60 8.75
CA ARG A 35 -6.97 3.44 8.02
C ARG A 35 -7.62 4.47 8.95
N GLY A 36 -7.15 5.71 8.91
CA GLY A 36 -7.71 6.82 9.70
C GLY A 36 -8.97 7.47 9.11
N GLY A 37 -9.52 6.90 8.03
CA GLY A 37 -10.72 7.42 7.37
C GLY A 37 -10.83 6.99 5.91
N GLU A 38 -11.87 7.49 5.23
CA GLU A 38 -12.13 7.14 3.84
C GLU A 38 -11.11 7.77 2.86
N PRO A 39 -10.49 6.98 1.98
CA PRO A 39 -9.59 7.51 0.97
C PRO A 39 -10.29 8.55 0.08
N ILE A 40 -9.61 9.66 -0.20
CA ILE A 40 -10.18 10.75 -1.02
C ILE A 40 -10.58 10.28 -2.42
N LEU A 41 -10.00 9.20 -2.90
CA LEU A 41 -10.34 8.59 -4.19
C LEU A 41 -11.82 8.17 -4.27
N ARG A 42 -12.49 7.89 -3.14
CA ARG A 42 -13.95 7.58 -3.12
C ARG A 42 -14.82 8.72 -3.65
N ARG A 43 -14.28 9.95 -3.72
CA ARG A 43 -14.95 11.11 -4.32
C ARG A 43 -14.97 11.09 -5.84
N ASN A 44 -14.10 10.32 -6.50
CA ASN A 44 -14.10 10.23 -7.95
C ASN A 44 -15.35 9.48 -8.42
N ALA A 45 -16.09 10.09 -9.34
CA ALA A 45 -17.27 9.47 -9.93
C ALA A 45 -16.89 8.20 -10.71
N HIS A 46 -15.83 8.30 -11.51
CA HIS A 46 -15.32 7.21 -12.36
C HIS A 46 -13.83 7.42 -12.64
N LEU A 47 -13.09 6.35 -12.82
CA LEU A 47 -11.67 6.35 -13.18
C LEU A 47 -11.53 5.97 -14.65
N GLU A 48 -11.08 6.91 -15.49
CA GLU A 48 -10.91 6.71 -16.93
C GLU A 48 -9.47 6.34 -17.33
N ASN A 49 -8.53 6.40 -16.39
CA ASN A 49 -7.10 6.33 -16.65
C ASN A 49 -6.37 5.27 -15.81
N VAL A 50 -7.07 4.19 -15.49
CA VAL A 50 -6.48 3.01 -14.88
C VAL A 50 -6.23 1.98 -15.99
N PRO A 51 -4.97 1.62 -16.29
CA PRO A 51 -4.65 0.61 -17.30
C PRO A 51 -5.31 -0.73 -17.00
N GLY A 52 -5.70 -1.46 -18.05
CA GLY A 52 -6.43 -2.73 -17.92
C GLY A 52 -7.96 -2.59 -17.87
N PHE A 53 -8.49 -1.38 -17.72
CA PHE A 53 -9.92 -1.09 -17.75
C PHE A 53 -10.27 -0.16 -18.92
N PRO A 54 -10.52 -0.71 -20.15
CA PRO A 54 -10.63 0.09 -21.38
C PRO A 54 -11.79 1.09 -21.39
N VAL A 55 -12.80 0.88 -20.57
CA VAL A 55 -13.95 1.81 -20.38
C VAL A 55 -13.98 2.42 -18.99
N GLY A 56 -12.85 2.39 -18.27
CA GLY A 56 -12.75 2.84 -16.89
C GLY A 56 -13.49 1.97 -15.89
N LEU A 57 -13.52 2.40 -14.63
CA LEU A 57 -14.21 1.71 -13.55
C LEU A 57 -14.59 2.66 -12.40
N SER A 58 -15.50 2.20 -11.54
CA SER A 58 -15.84 2.90 -10.29
C SER A 58 -14.60 3.00 -9.38
N ALA A 59 -14.32 4.20 -8.87
CA ALA A 59 -13.22 4.42 -7.92
C ALA A 59 -13.40 3.62 -6.62
N ARG A 60 -14.64 3.42 -6.18
CA ARG A 60 -14.96 2.62 -4.99
C ARG A 60 -14.68 1.14 -5.26
N ARG A 61 -15.10 0.62 -6.43
CA ARG A 61 -14.79 -0.75 -6.85
C ARG A 61 -13.28 -0.99 -6.93
N PHE A 62 -12.53 -0.04 -7.48
CA PHE A 62 -11.07 -0.10 -7.51
C PHE A 62 -10.48 -0.24 -6.11
N LEU A 63 -10.92 0.61 -5.16
CA LEU A 63 -10.43 0.57 -3.79
C LEU A 63 -10.80 -0.73 -3.07
N ASP A 64 -12.04 -1.21 -3.26
CA ASP A 64 -12.51 -2.44 -2.63
C ASP A 64 -11.72 -3.66 -3.14
N LEU A 65 -11.51 -3.78 -4.45
CA LEU A 65 -10.71 -4.86 -5.04
C LEU A 65 -9.23 -4.78 -4.62
N THR A 66 -8.66 -3.56 -4.53
CA THR A 66 -7.26 -3.39 -4.08
C THR A 66 -7.12 -3.72 -2.60
N ARG A 67 -8.11 -3.39 -1.78
CA ARG A 67 -8.17 -3.77 -0.37
C ARG A 67 -8.29 -5.28 -0.22
N GLU A 68 -9.22 -5.91 -0.91
CA GLU A 68 -9.38 -7.36 -0.91
C GLU A 68 -8.08 -8.07 -1.33
N GLN A 69 -7.40 -7.55 -2.36
CA GLN A 69 -6.10 -8.07 -2.78
C GLN A 69 -5.04 -7.94 -1.67
N ALA A 70 -4.99 -6.82 -0.95
CA ALA A 70 -4.06 -6.65 0.17
C ALA A 70 -4.35 -7.65 1.30
N GLU A 71 -5.63 -7.81 1.69
CA GLU A 71 -6.07 -8.77 2.70
C GLU A 71 -5.77 -10.23 2.29
N GLN A 72 -6.02 -10.61 1.02
CA GLN A 72 -5.70 -11.94 0.49
C GLN A 72 -4.19 -12.25 0.46
N ASN A 73 -3.35 -11.21 0.36
CA ASN A 73 -1.89 -11.37 0.44
C ASN A 73 -1.36 -11.33 1.87
N GLY A 74 -2.21 -11.19 2.88
CA GLY A 74 -1.83 -11.28 4.29
C GLY A 74 -1.71 -9.95 5.02
N CYS A 75 -2.08 -8.82 4.39
CA CYS A 75 -2.15 -7.56 5.13
C CYS A 75 -3.28 -7.60 6.17
N GLU A 76 -2.98 -7.20 7.40
CA GLU A 76 -4.01 -6.76 8.33
C GLU A 76 -4.42 -5.31 8.01
N ILE A 77 -5.72 -5.04 7.91
CA ILE A 77 -6.22 -3.67 7.73
C ILE A 77 -7.08 -3.30 8.92
N ARG A 78 -6.63 -2.28 9.67
CA ARG A 78 -7.27 -1.83 10.90
C ARG A 78 -7.76 -0.39 10.81
N ASP A 79 -8.99 -0.16 11.25
CA ASP A 79 -9.53 1.19 11.36
C ASP A 79 -8.94 1.88 12.60
N ALA A 80 -7.98 2.78 12.39
CA ALA A 80 -7.32 3.54 13.43
C ALA A 80 -6.72 4.84 12.87
N THR A 81 -6.89 5.93 13.61
CA THR A 81 -6.26 7.21 13.29
C THR A 81 -4.92 7.29 14.00
N VAL A 82 -3.84 7.41 13.23
CA VAL A 82 -2.50 7.61 13.78
C VAL A 82 -2.37 9.06 14.28
N THR A 83 -1.90 9.20 15.50
CA THR A 83 -1.72 10.49 16.16
C THR A 83 -0.25 10.88 16.31
N ARG A 84 0.65 9.89 16.30
CA ARG A 84 2.09 10.12 16.46
C ARG A 84 2.90 8.94 15.92
N VAL A 85 4.07 9.22 15.37
CA VAL A 85 5.10 8.22 15.03
C VAL A 85 6.41 8.68 15.64
N THR A 86 7.02 7.84 16.46
CA THR A 86 8.26 8.16 17.17
C THR A 86 9.32 7.08 16.90
N PRO A 87 10.52 7.44 16.46
CA PRO A 87 11.63 6.48 16.36
C PRO A 87 11.94 5.85 17.73
N ALA A 88 12.19 4.55 17.75
CA ALA A 88 12.55 3.72 18.90
C ALA A 88 13.92 3.05 18.68
N GLU A 89 14.39 2.23 19.62
CA GLU A 89 15.71 1.57 19.52
C GLU A 89 15.77 0.59 18.33
N ASP A 90 14.67 -0.17 18.13
CA ASP A 90 14.56 -1.20 17.10
C ASP A 90 13.37 -0.91 16.15
N GLY A 91 13.24 0.32 15.64
CA GLY A 91 12.17 0.71 14.71
C GLY A 91 11.39 1.93 15.16
N HIS A 92 10.05 1.83 15.23
CA HIS A 92 9.14 2.96 15.49
C HIS A 92 7.98 2.56 16.39
N GLU A 93 7.57 3.48 17.26
CA GLU A 93 6.27 3.45 17.94
C GLU A 93 5.25 4.25 17.12
N VAL A 94 4.17 3.59 16.70
CA VAL A 94 3.04 4.20 16.00
C VAL A 94 1.86 4.30 16.94
N GLU A 95 1.62 5.49 17.47
CA GLU A 95 0.50 5.76 18.36
C GLU A 95 -0.77 6.05 17.57
N THR A 96 -1.85 5.42 17.96
CA THR A 96 -3.20 5.71 17.49
C THR A 96 -4.06 6.29 18.60
N GLU A 97 -5.32 6.63 18.31
CA GLU A 97 -6.28 7.07 19.35
C GLU A 97 -6.54 5.99 20.43
N ASN A 98 -6.25 4.71 20.14
CA ASN A 98 -6.65 3.60 21.01
C ASN A 98 -5.50 2.70 21.48
N GLU A 99 -4.40 2.65 20.75
CA GLU A 99 -3.29 1.73 21.01
C GLU A 99 -1.97 2.26 20.45
N THR A 100 -0.88 1.64 20.83
CA THR A 100 0.45 1.84 20.23
C THR A 100 0.88 0.53 19.58
N VAL A 101 1.39 0.63 18.35
CA VAL A 101 1.96 -0.47 17.57
C VAL A 101 3.47 -0.24 17.48
N GLU A 102 4.26 -1.26 17.74
CA GLU A 102 5.70 -1.26 17.46
C GLU A 102 5.91 -1.81 16.04
N SER A 103 6.80 -1.21 15.26
CA SER A 103 7.00 -1.58 13.87
C SER A 103 8.44 -1.30 13.44
N GLU A 104 9.06 -2.25 12.76
CA GLU A 104 10.41 -2.09 12.23
C GLU A 104 10.46 -1.02 11.13
N TYR A 105 9.50 -1.05 10.22
CA TYR A 105 9.35 -0.08 9.13
C TYR A 105 8.00 0.61 9.17
N VAL A 106 8.00 1.91 8.83
CA VAL A 106 6.76 2.68 8.68
C VAL A 106 6.70 3.33 7.30
N ILE A 107 5.56 3.17 6.60
CA ILE A 107 5.29 3.84 5.31
C ILE A 107 4.16 4.85 5.49
N CYS A 108 4.49 6.14 5.40
CA CYS A 108 3.50 7.22 5.44
C CYS A 108 2.81 7.37 4.08
N ALA A 109 1.51 7.06 4.01
CA ALA A 109 0.69 7.14 2.78
C ALA A 109 -0.65 7.88 3.01
N SER A 110 -0.68 8.81 3.96
CA SER A 110 -1.84 9.49 4.54
C SER A 110 -2.32 10.72 3.76
N TRP A 111 -2.23 10.74 2.43
CA TRP A 111 -2.66 11.83 1.55
C TRP A 111 -1.82 13.12 1.70
N ALA A 112 -2.22 14.04 2.57
CA ALA A 112 -1.54 15.31 2.83
C ALA A 112 -1.60 15.64 4.35
N ASP A 113 -1.83 14.63 5.17
CA ASP A 113 -1.81 14.73 6.61
C ASP A 113 -0.49 14.18 7.13
N SER A 114 0.36 15.07 7.61
CA SER A 114 1.67 14.78 8.21
C SER A 114 1.76 15.27 9.66
N GLU A 115 0.62 15.64 10.28
CA GLU A 115 0.59 16.21 11.64
C GLU A 115 1.24 15.27 12.66
N TYR A 116 1.03 13.97 12.51
CA TYR A 116 1.60 12.93 13.40
C TYR A 116 3.14 12.82 13.34
N LEU A 117 3.80 13.52 12.41
CA LEU A 117 5.26 13.63 12.27
C LEU A 117 5.79 15.02 12.68
N SER A 118 4.93 15.97 13.00
CA SER A 118 5.30 17.39 13.21
C SER A 118 6.28 17.65 14.36
N HIS A 119 6.44 16.66 15.24
CA HIS A 119 7.35 16.73 16.38
C HIS A 119 8.77 16.21 16.08
N LEU A 120 8.98 15.63 14.91
CA LEU A 120 10.29 15.13 14.48
C LEU A 120 11.09 16.27 13.83
N ASP A 121 12.17 16.69 14.50
CA ASP A 121 13.00 17.80 14.02
C ASP A 121 13.81 17.45 12.74
N ASP A 122 14.12 16.16 12.58
CA ASP A 122 14.96 15.66 11.48
C ASP A 122 14.16 15.31 10.21
N ILE A 123 12.82 15.36 10.24
CA ILE A 123 12.02 15.08 9.06
C ILE A 123 11.92 16.32 8.16
N GLY A 124 12.23 16.14 6.88
CA GLY A 124 12.05 17.17 5.87
C GLY A 124 10.56 17.41 5.57
N LEU A 125 10.00 18.55 6.02
CA LEU A 125 8.64 18.96 5.71
C LEU A 125 8.61 20.15 4.76
N MET A 126 8.00 19.99 3.58
CA MET A 126 7.88 21.03 2.55
C MET A 126 6.47 21.56 2.47
N SER A 127 6.26 22.85 2.81
CA SER A 127 4.98 23.52 2.65
C SER A 127 4.80 24.06 1.24
N ARG A 128 3.71 23.67 0.56
CA ARG A 128 3.31 24.17 -0.76
C ARG A 128 1.84 24.60 -0.73
N GLY A 129 1.59 25.91 -0.62
CA GLY A 129 0.26 26.46 -0.42
C GLY A 129 -0.33 26.07 0.92
N SER A 130 -1.48 25.42 0.92
CA SER A 130 -2.17 24.93 2.13
C SER A 130 -1.81 23.50 2.52
N LYS A 131 -0.78 22.92 1.91
CA LYS A 131 -0.41 21.51 2.14
C LYS A 131 1.04 21.40 2.55
N THR A 132 1.31 20.43 3.42
CA THR A 132 2.65 20.02 3.81
C THR A 132 2.93 18.65 3.20
N TYR A 133 4.12 18.48 2.65
CA TYR A 133 4.60 17.25 2.05
C TYR A 133 5.85 16.79 2.79
N ILE A 134 6.07 15.50 2.83
CA ILE A 134 7.31 14.91 3.35
C ILE A 134 8.34 14.94 2.22
N ASP A 135 9.54 15.44 2.53
CA ASP A 135 10.69 15.36 1.62
C ASP A 135 11.26 13.95 1.68
N VAL A 136 11.48 13.35 0.54
CA VAL A 136 12.02 11.99 0.40
C VAL A 136 12.97 11.93 -0.77
N ASP A 137 13.86 10.94 -0.74
CA ASP A 137 14.67 10.61 -1.89
C ASP A 137 13.89 9.86 -2.98
N GLU A 138 14.59 9.36 -4.00
CA GLU A 138 13.96 8.63 -5.10
C GLU A 138 13.35 7.29 -4.69
N ASP A 139 13.75 6.71 -3.56
CA ASP A 139 13.28 5.44 -3.02
C ASP A 139 12.20 5.61 -1.94
N GLY A 140 11.79 6.85 -1.67
CA GLY A 140 10.77 7.18 -0.68
C GLY A 140 11.30 7.25 0.75
N PHE A 141 12.61 7.21 0.96
CA PHE A 141 13.24 7.31 2.26
C PHE A 141 13.21 8.75 2.79
N THR A 142 12.83 8.93 4.04
CA THR A 142 12.63 10.26 4.66
C THR A 142 13.91 10.86 5.26
N GLY A 143 15.02 10.09 5.33
CA GLY A 143 16.22 10.44 6.08
C GLY A 143 16.23 9.90 7.52
N ILE A 144 15.15 9.32 7.98
CA ILE A 144 15.04 8.63 9.28
C ILE A 144 14.99 7.12 9.00
N ASP A 145 15.91 6.36 9.60
CA ASP A 145 16.02 4.92 9.40
C ASP A 145 14.68 4.21 9.64
N GLY A 146 14.28 3.33 8.73
CA GLY A 146 13.01 2.61 8.79
C GLY A 146 11.74 3.44 8.49
N LEU A 147 11.86 4.76 8.24
CA LEU A 147 10.71 5.64 7.94
C LEU A 147 10.67 6.04 6.47
N TYR A 148 9.62 5.66 5.79
CA TYR A 148 9.37 5.89 4.36
C TYR A 148 8.07 6.66 4.14
N ALA A 149 7.91 7.25 2.95
CA ALA A 149 6.65 7.88 2.58
C ALA A 149 6.32 7.67 1.09
N ALA A 150 5.04 7.50 0.78
CA ALA A 150 4.57 7.14 -0.55
C ALA A 150 3.33 7.91 -1.00
N GLY A 151 3.26 8.19 -2.30
CA GLY A 151 2.10 8.75 -2.95
C GLY A 151 1.94 10.26 -2.74
N ARG A 152 0.73 10.73 -2.51
CA ARG A 152 0.45 12.17 -2.48
C ARG A 152 1.14 12.93 -1.35
N ILE A 153 1.42 12.28 -0.24
CA ILE A 153 2.08 12.89 0.94
C ILE A 153 3.49 13.40 0.62
N VAL A 154 4.17 12.84 -0.40
CA VAL A 154 5.48 13.29 -0.87
C VAL A 154 5.38 14.24 -2.09
N GLY A 155 4.17 14.61 -2.50
CA GLY A 155 3.95 15.54 -3.62
C GLY A 155 3.73 14.88 -4.97
N GLU A 156 3.64 13.55 -5.05
CA GLU A 156 3.32 12.85 -6.29
C GLU A 156 2.04 13.38 -6.94
N PRO A 157 1.94 13.38 -8.28
CA PRO A 157 0.73 13.76 -8.99
C PRO A 157 -0.50 13.02 -8.47
N HIS A 158 -1.62 13.74 -8.31
CA HIS A 158 -2.88 13.19 -7.82
C HIS A 158 -3.55 12.32 -8.90
N GLN A 159 -2.94 11.18 -9.20
CA GLN A 159 -3.41 10.17 -10.14
C GLN A 159 -3.34 8.79 -9.49
N THR A 160 -4.39 7.99 -9.63
CA THR A 160 -4.51 6.66 -8.99
C THR A 160 -3.31 5.77 -9.31
N VAL A 161 -2.96 5.66 -10.59
CA VAL A 161 -1.86 4.77 -11.05
C VAL A 161 -0.49 5.29 -10.62
N VAL A 162 -0.29 6.62 -10.60
CA VAL A 162 0.97 7.22 -10.12
C VAL A 162 1.14 6.93 -8.62
N SER A 163 0.09 7.16 -7.84
CA SER A 163 0.13 6.88 -6.40
C SER A 163 0.34 5.39 -6.10
N ALA A 164 -0.35 4.50 -6.81
CA ALA A 164 -0.18 3.06 -6.67
C ALA A 164 1.24 2.61 -7.06
N GLY A 165 1.75 3.08 -8.20
CA GLY A 165 3.11 2.77 -8.66
C GLY A 165 4.19 3.28 -7.70
N HIS A 166 4.00 4.47 -7.13
CA HIS A 166 4.93 4.97 -6.11
C HIS A 166 4.84 4.15 -4.82
N GLY A 167 3.64 3.73 -4.40
CA GLY A 167 3.46 2.80 -3.29
C GLY A 167 4.18 1.47 -3.50
N ALA A 168 4.07 0.89 -4.72
CA ALA A 168 4.81 -0.31 -5.09
C ALA A 168 6.33 -0.12 -5.00
N LYS A 169 6.84 1.01 -5.53
CA LYS A 169 8.27 1.33 -5.48
C LYS A 169 8.78 1.43 -4.04
N VAL A 170 8.06 2.16 -3.18
CA VAL A 170 8.43 2.31 -1.76
C VAL A 170 8.32 0.98 -1.01
N GLY A 171 7.29 0.16 -1.30
CA GLY A 171 7.20 -1.20 -0.75
C GLY A 171 8.41 -2.05 -1.11
N LEU A 172 8.89 -1.99 -2.36
CA LEU A 172 10.12 -2.66 -2.78
C LEU A 172 11.36 -2.11 -2.08
N SER A 173 11.44 -0.80 -1.83
CA SER A 173 12.55 -0.21 -1.08
C SER A 173 12.61 -0.77 0.35
N VAL A 174 11.48 -0.84 1.04
CA VAL A 174 11.38 -1.46 2.37
C VAL A 174 11.78 -2.94 2.36
N ILE A 175 11.33 -3.71 1.37
CA ILE A 175 11.71 -5.13 1.22
C ILE A 175 13.23 -5.27 1.05
N HIS A 176 13.86 -4.43 0.23
CA HIS A 176 15.30 -4.47 0.02
C HIS A 176 16.13 -4.01 1.23
N ASP A 177 15.53 -3.21 2.10
CA ASP A 177 16.14 -2.72 3.34
C ASP A 177 15.96 -3.73 4.50
N SER A 178 15.00 -4.62 4.37
CA SER A 178 14.73 -5.69 5.33
C SER A 178 15.67 -6.89 5.14
N ASP A 179 15.71 -7.75 6.16
CA ASP A 179 16.46 -9.02 6.12
C ASP A 179 15.75 -10.14 5.32
N VAL A 180 14.57 -9.88 4.75
CA VAL A 180 13.81 -10.87 4.00
C VAL A 180 14.55 -11.23 2.70
N PRO A 181 14.87 -12.51 2.45
CA PRO A 181 15.44 -12.90 1.19
C PRO A 181 14.48 -12.64 0.02
N PHE A 182 14.81 -11.69 -0.82
CA PHE A 182 13.98 -11.29 -1.95
C PHE A 182 14.83 -10.98 -3.17
N TYR A 183 14.47 -11.56 -4.29
CA TYR A 183 15.06 -11.23 -5.59
C TYR A 183 14.04 -10.54 -6.49
N HIS A 184 12.83 -11.14 -6.61
CA HIS A 184 11.79 -10.64 -7.48
C HIS A 184 10.46 -11.29 -7.16
N ASP A 185 9.35 -10.56 -7.22
CA ASP A 185 8.00 -11.12 -7.13
C ASP A 185 7.54 -11.55 -8.53
N TRP A 186 7.67 -12.83 -8.83
CA TRP A 186 7.35 -13.34 -10.16
C TRP A 186 6.90 -14.80 -10.15
N VAL A 187 5.75 -15.04 -10.77
CA VAL A 187 5.23 -16.38 -11.05
C VAL A 187 5.65 -16.77 -12.47
N ALA A 188 6.54 -17.71 -12.58
CA ALA A 188 7.08 -18.20 -13.85
C ALA A 188 6.41 -19.52 -14.27
N PRO A 189 6.41 -19.85 -15.57
CA PRO A 189 6.04 -21.20 -16.02
C PRO A 189 6.99 -22.26 -15.46
N GLU A 190 6.49 -23.48 -15.23
CA GLU A 190 7.29 -24.65 -14.85
C GLU A 190 8.55 -24.78 -15.74
N GLY A 191 9.68 -25.06 -15.12
CA GLY A 191 10.96 -25.22 -15.81
C GLY A 191 11.68 -23.92 -16.17
N TYR A 192 11.09 -22.75 -15.96
CA TYR A 192 11.72 -21.48 -16.33
C TYR A 192 13.11 -21.28 -15.68
N PHE A 193 13.27 -21.61 -14.43
CA PHE A 193 14.55 -21.61 -13.71
C PHE A 193 15.17 -23.03 -13.70
N THR A 194 14.37 -24.01 -13.30
CA THR A 194 14.83 -25.37 -12.98
C THR A 194 15.35 -26.14 -14.19
N GLU A 195 14.71 -26.06 -15.37
CA GLU A 195 15.23 -26.68 -16.61
C GLU A 195 16.50 -25.98 -17.15
N ARG A 196 16.78 -24.77 -16.67
CA ARG A 196 18.03 -24.03 -16.97
C ARG A 196 19.12 -24.30 -15.93
N GLY A 197 18.90 -25.25 -15.04
CA GLY A 197 19.83 -25.61 -13.98
C GLY A 197 20.04 -24.53 -12.90
N ARG A 198 19.02 -23.69 -12.69
CA ARG A 198 19.01 -22.64 -11.67
C ARG A 198 18.06 -23.02 -10.55
N GLU A 199 18.38 -22.61 -9.34
CA GLU A 199 17.42 -22.60 -8.23
C GLU A 199 16.37 -21.51 -8.47
N ILE A 200 15.15 -21.73 -7.95
CA ILE A 200 14.09 -20.70 -7.97
C ILE A 200 14.50 -19.60 -6.98
N PRO A 201 14.66 -18.35 -7.43
CA PRO A 201 15.07 -17.26 -6.54
C PRO A 201 14.00 -16.93 -5.49
N PRO A 202 14.38 -16.37 -4.33
CA PRO A 202 13.42 -15.90 -3.34
C PRO A 202 12.42 -14.89 -3.91
N GLY A 203 11.14 -15.05 -3.59
CA GLY A 203 10.02 -14.26 -4.14
C GLY A 203 9.53 -14.73 -5.50
N CYS A 204 10.21 -15.70 -6.14
CA CYS A 204 9.75 -16.33 -7.37
C CYS A 204 9.12 -17.69 -7.10
N GLU A 205 8.23 -18.11 -7.97
CA GLU A 205 7.70 -19.48 -8.01
C GLU A 205 7.60 -19.97 -9.46
N GLU A 206 7.60 -21.29 -9.64
CA GLU A 206 7.25 -21.93 -10.92
C GLU A 206 5.93 -22.66 -10.74
N ILE A 207 5.02 -22.50 -11.70
CA ILE A 207 3.73 -23.18 -11.70
C ILE A 207 3.52 -23.93 -13.03
N ASP A 208 2.88 -25.08 -12.95
CA ASP A 208 2.46 -25.86 -14.11
C ASP A 208 1.21 -25.28 -14.79
N ASP A 209 0.81 -25.89 -15.92
CA ASP A 209 -0.37 -25.47 -16.67
C ASP A 209 -1.69 -25.70 -15.89
N GLU A 210 -1.76 -26.71 -15.02
CA GLU A 210 -2.97 -27.00 -14.22
C GLU A 210 -3.16 -25.92 -13.15
N GLU A 211 -2.10 -25.57 -12.41
CA GLU A 211 -2.13 -24.51 -11.41
C GLU A 211 -2.40 -23.14 -12.05
N ARG A 212 -1.80 -22.85 -13.20
CA ARG A 212 -2.10 -21.62 -13.95
C ARG A 212 -3.57 -21.53 -14.31
N ALA A 213 -4.13 -22.60 -14.89
CA ALA A 213 -5.54 -22.64 -15.29
C ALA A 213 -6.49 -22.48 -14.09
N ARG A 214 -6.13 -23.04 -12.92
CA ARG A 214 -6.87 -22.89 -11.67
C ARG A 214 -6.90 -21.42 -11.23
N ARG A 215 -5.72 -20.76 -11.16
CA ARG A 215 -5.61 -19.33 -10.78
C ARG A 215 -6.35 -18.41 -11.75
N GLU A 216 -6.26 -18.66 -13.05
CA GLU A 216 -7.01 -17.90 -14.07
C GLU A 216 -8.52 -18.07 -13.91
N ALA A 217 -9.01 -19.27 -13.59
CA ALA A 217 -10.44 -19.53 -13.34
C ALA A 217 -10.95 -18.80 -12.08
N GLU A 218 -10.19 -18.84 -10.99
CA GLU A 218 -10.50 -18.10 -9.76
C GLU A 218 -10.55 -16.58 -10.01
N THR A 219 -9.57 -16.06 -10.74
CA THR A 219 -9.56 -14.64 -11.14
C THR A 219 -10.79 -14.28 -11.95
N LEU A 220 -11.15 -15.12 -12.93
CA LEU A 220 -12.33 -14.88 -13.77
C LEU A 220 -13.61 -14.87 -12.96
N GLU A 221 -13.78 -15.82 -12.03
CA GLU A 221 -14.97 -15.90 -11.17
C GLU A 221 -15.08 -14.66 -10.26
N LEU A 222 -13.99 -14.29 -9.57
CA LEU A 222 -13.95 -13.11 -8.70
C LEU A 222 -14.28 -11.84 -9.47
N MET A 223 -13.65 -11.64 -10.65
CA MET A 223 -13.88 -10.45 -11.46
C MET A 223 -15.30 -10.40 -12.05
N GLN A 224 -15.90 -11.54 -12.44
CA GLN A 224 -17.29 -11.60 -12.85
C GLN A 224 -18.22 -11.19 -11.73
N GLN A 225 -18.04 -11.73 -10.53
CA GLN A 225 -18.83 -11.34 -9.34
C GLN A 225 -18.67 -9.86 -9.02
N ALA A 226 -17.44 -9.36 -9.02
CA ALA A 226 -17.14 -7.96 -8.72
C ALA A 226 -17.79 -6.98 -9.69
N PHE A 227 -18.00 -7.35 -10.95
CA PHE A 227 -18.58 -6.49 -12.00
C PHE A 227 -19.98 -6.89 -12.44
N GLU A 228 -20.64 -7.85 -11.79
CA GLU A 228 -22.02 -8.25 -12.09
C GLU A 228 -22.98 -7.07 -11.92
N GLU A 229 -22.78 -6.27 -10.88
CA GLU A 229 -23.61 -5.10 -10.59
C GLU A 229 -22.79 -3.82 -10.44
N ARG A 230 -23.45 -2.68 -10.54
CA ARG A 230 -22.87 -1.39 -10.21
C ARG A 230 -22.48 -1.36 -8.73
N HIS A 231 -21.42 -0.62 -8.40
CA HIS A 231 -21.08 -0.40 -7.00
C HIS A 231 -22.24 0.29 -6.27
N PRO A 232 -22.69 -0.24 -5.10
CA PRO A 232 -23.90 0.23 -4.42
C PRO A 232 -23.75 1.66 -3.87
N GLU A 233 -22.55 2.04 -3.48
CA GLU A 233 -22.29 3.36 -2.90
C GLU A 233 -22.06 4.41 -3.99
N PRO A 234 -22.73 5.59 -3.89
CA PRO A 234 -22.43 6.72 -4.75
C PRO A 234 -21.07 7.33 -4.43
N PRO A 235 -20.49 8.17 -5.33
CA PRO A 235 -19.33 8.98 -5.02
C PRO A 235 -19.60 9.90 -3.83
N THR A 236 -18.62 10.00 -2.92
CA THR A 236 -18.69 10.96 -1.81
C THR A 236 -18.52 12.37 -2.33
N GLN A 237 -19.41 13.31 -1.95
CA GLN A 237 -19.30 14.69 -2.34
C GLN A 237 -18.24 15.43 -1.52
N HIS A 238 -17.74 16.56 -2.04
CA HIS A 238 -16.83 17.42 -1.28
C HIS A 238 -17.55 17.99 -0.04
N PRO A 239 -16.90 18.03 1.14
CA PRO A 239 -17.53 18.48 2.39
C PRO A 239 -18.14 19.89 2.34
N SER A 240 -17.61 20.78 1.48
CA SER A 240 -18.12 22.14 1.31
C SER A 240 -19.38 22.25 0.43
N VAL A 241 -19.83 21.14 -0.16
CA VAL A 241 -21.05 21.13 -0.97
C VAL A 241 -22.21 20.66 -0.10
N GLU A 242 -23.01 21.61 0.34
CA GLU A 242 -24.27 21.32 1.03
C GLU A 242 -25.24 20.61 0.08
N LYS A 243 -25.94 19.61 0.57
CA LYS A 243 -27.04 18.93 -0.15
C LYS A 243 -28.36 19.63 0.11
#